data_d12c2855f731ff302ce3ff9751571681
#
_entry.id   d12c2855f731ff302ce3ff9751571681
#
_cell.length_a   1.000
_cell.length_b   1.000
_cell.length_c   1.000
_cell.angle_alpha   90.00
_cell.angle_beta   90.00
_cell.angle_gamma   90.00
#
_symmetry.space_group_name_H-M   'P 1'
#
loop_
_entity.id
_entity.type
_entity.pdbx_description
1 polymer ?
#
loop_
_entity_poly.entity_id
_entity_poly.type
_entity_poly.pdbx_seq_one_letter_code
_entity_poly.pdbx_strand_id
1 'polypeptide(L)'
;MSYQVSQHIDKNKVFIVSRSEIEGRLDPKMILYNRKVQGSVYPKVRLKNLLLCKPQYGASEPGIARIHENNPRYIRITDIDEYGLLSQDDLGATANVIEEKYILCEDDILIARSGATVGKSYIHKKLPYQCFYAGYLIRFVIDPAKALPDYVFSFTQLNTYKEWVGAIQRPSGQPNINAEEYQSLEIPLPAISIQSIIANKIREAYSLKSQKDSEVQQILDSIDSYLLEELSVSINEPKTDLKSRQFIINRSALEGRLDPSVYKDGIKLVSEKYDNVKLSSCAWINPNTSFKGKDTETPISFIPMEVIDECYSEITSMSEKTIGESSGFTRFQDGDLLWAKITPCMQNGKSVVVRDLTNGLGCGSTEFFIIRPRTSQLSIDYLQALLHMKAIRKTAMLFFGGSAGQQRVSVNFLENFNVPLPPIEKQEEIAYHVAELRQKAKALQVKGSLQLEKAKQEVEQMIIGQR
;
A
#
# COMPACT_ATOMS: atom_id res chain seq x y z
N MET A 1 0.15 -52.29 11.77
CA MET A 1 0.60 -51.93 10.40
C MET A 1 0.86 -50.44 10.36
N SER A 2 2.12 -50.04 10.14
CA SER A 2 2.45 -48.63 9.94
C SER A 2 2.22 -48.29 8.47
N TYR A 3 1.20 -47.53 8.18
CA TYR A 3 1.00 -46.98 6.85
C TYR A 3 2.06 -45.90 6.59
N GLN A 4 2.75 -45.99 5.46
CA GLN A 4 3.71 -44.96 5.01
C GLN A 4 3.21 -44.33 3.72
N VAL A 5 3.25 -43.01 3.66
CA VAL A 5 2.97 -42.25 2.42
C VAL A 5 4.21 -42.38 1.51
N SER A 6 3.99 -42.68 0.22
CA SER A 6 5.06 -42.77 -0.78
C SER A 6 5.93 -41.51 -0.80
N GLN A 7 7.24 -41.64 -1.03
CA GLN A 7 8.21 -40.53 -1.08
C GLN A 7 7.94 -39.53 -2.20
N HIS A 8 7.19 -39.89 -3.24
CA HIS A 8 6.84 -39.01 -4.38
C HIS A 8 5.59 -38.17 -4.14
N ILE A 9 4.92 -38.32 -3.00
CA ILE A 9 3.71 -37.58 -2.66
C ILE A 9 4.09 -36.39 -1.81
N ASP A 10 3.56 -35.21 -2.19
CA ASP A 10 3.70 -33.99 -1.39
C ASP A 10 3.07 -34.19 0.01
N LYS A 11 3.92 -34.28 1.02
CA LYS A 11 3.52 -34.51 2.42
C LYS A 11 2.66 -33.38 3.02
N ASN A 12 2.60 -32.21 2.38
CA ASN A 12 1.72 -31.14 2.77
C ASN A 12 0.29 -31.32 2.24
N LYS A 13 0.11 -32.16 1.21
CA LYS A 13 -1.19 -32.47 0.61
C LYS A 13 -1.78 -33.80 1.08
N VAL A 14 -0.92 -34.79 1.33
CA VAL A 14 -1.32 -36.14 1.77
C VAL A 14 -0.45 -36.58 2.92
N PHE A 15 -1.02 -36.75 4.08
CA PHE A 15 -0.30 -37.23 5.27
C PHE A 15 -1.19 -38.12 6.14
N ILE A 16 -0.56 -38.96 6.97
CA ILE A 16 -1.25 -39.83 7.91
C ILE A 16 -1.38 -39.12 9.24
N VAL A 17 -2.59 -39.16 9.82
CA VAL A 17 -2.92 -38.59 11.11
C VAL A 17 -3.28 -39.68 12.10
N SER A 18 -2.69 -39.68 13.27
CA SER A 18 -3.10 -40.54 14.36
C SER A 18 -4.35 -39.97 15.03
N ARG A 19 -5.17 -40.86 15.60
CA ARG A 19 -6.41 -40.47 16.29
C ARG A 19 -6.14 -39.49 17.44
N SER A 20 -4.99 -39.57 18.07
CA SER A 20 -4.57 -38.69 19.16
C SER A 20 -4.24 -37.25 18.72
N GLU A 21 -4.00 -37.03 17.42
CA GLU A 21 -3.73 -35.70 16.86
C GLU A 21 -5.02 -34.97 16.47
N ILE A 22 -6.19 -35.65 16.58
CA ILE A 22 -7.49 -35.09 16.20
C ILE A 22 -8.14 -34.49 17.45
N GLU A 23 -7.99 -33.21 17.62
CA GLU A 23 -8.66 -32.43 18.68
C GLU A 23 -10.03 -31.91 18.18
N GLY A 24 -11.05 -32.78 18.13
CA GLY A 24 -12.42 -32.37 17.83
C GLY A 24 -12.74 -31.91 16.41
N ARG A 25 -11.74 -31.60 15.56
CA ARG A 25 -11.90 -31.19 14.15
C ARG A 25 -10.89 -31.92 13.26
N LEU A 26 -11.38 -32.47 12.17
CA LEU A 26 -10.55 -33.00 11.06
C LEU A 26 -10.17 -31.85 10.13
N ASP A 27 -9.31 -30.95 10.60
CA ASP A 27 -8.81 -29.85 9.78
C ASP A 27 -7.33 -30.08 9.44
N PRO A 28 -7.01 -30.41 8.18
CA PRO A 28 -5.64 -30.71 7.79
C PRO A 28 -4.65 -29.58 8.06
N LYS A 29 -5.08 -28.31 7.87
CA LYS A 29 -4.22 -27.14 8.11
C LYS A 29 -3.89 -26.99 9.59
N MET A 30 -4.87 -27.22 10.48
CA MET A 30 -4.65 -27.13 11.92
C MET A 30 -3.72 -28.26 12.41
N ILE A 31 -3.86 -29.47 11.87
CA ILE A 31 -2.98 -30.59 12.22
C ILE A 31 -1.54 -30.29 11.80
N LEU A 32 -1.32 -29.78 10.58
CA LEU A 32 0.00 -29.37 10.10
C LEU A 32 0.60 -28.25 10.96
N TYR A 33 -0.24 -27.26 11.31
CA TYR A 33 0.19 -26.19 12.23
C TYR A 33 0.61 -26.76 13.60
N ASN A 34 -0.22 -27.61 14.21
CA ASN A 34 0.08 -28.21 15.51
C ASN A 34 1.38 -29.02 15.49
N ARG A 35 1.64 -29.81 14.45
CA ARG A 35 2.91 -30.52 14.25
C ARG A 35 4.09 -29.57 14.18
N LYS A 36 3.91 -28.46 13.46
CA LYS A 36 4.94 -27.42 13.29
C LYS A 36 5.34 -26.78 14.63
N VAL A 37 4.37 -26.52 15.50
CA VAL A 37 4.61 -25.83 16.78
C VAL A 37 4.84 -26.78 17.96
N GLN A 38 4.82 -28.11 17.75
CA GLN A 38 5.08 -29.10 18.81
C GLN A 38 6.46 -28.93 19.46
N GLY A 39 7.47 -28.43 18.72
CA GLY A 39 8.82 -28.22 19.18
C GLY A 39 9.10 -26.93 19.94
N SER A 40 8.06 -26.23 20.45
CA SER A 40 8.23 -25.01 21.21
C SER A 40 9.19 -25.20 22.42
N VAL A 41 10.15 -24.28 22.58
CA VAL A 41 11.12 -24.25 23.67
C VAL A 41 10.46 -24.05 25.03
N TYR A 42 9.31 -23.33 25.04
CA TYR A 42 8.59 -22.97 26.24
C TYR A 42 7.23 -23.65 26.35
N PRO A 43 6.70 -23.84 27.57
CA PRO A 43 5.34 -24.34 27.75
C PRO A 43 4.33 -23.46 27.02
N LYS A 44 3.34 -24.09 26.39
CA LYS A 44 2.26 -23.36 25.72
C LYS A 44 1.12 -23.15 26.65
N VAL A 45 0.54 -21.96 26.61
CA VAL A 45 -0.60 -21.56 27.41
C VAL A 45 -1.68 -21.02 26.48
N ARG A 46 -2.92 -21.48 26.64
CA ARG A 46 -4.04 -20.97 25.85
C ARG A 46 -4.33 -19.51 26.23
N LEU A 47 -4.60 -18.66 25.23
CA LEU A 47 -4.87 -17.24 25.41
C LEU A 47 -5.93 -17.00 26.50
N LYS A 48 -7.00 -17.84 26.56
CA LYS A 48 -8.03 -17.73 27.60
C LYS A 48 -7.48 -17.71 29.03
N ASN A 49 -6.38 -18.40 29.28
CA ASN A 49 -5.77 -18.51 30.62
C ASN A 49 -4.90 -17.30 30.96
N LEU A 50 -4.56 -16.47 29.95
CA LEU A 50 -3.79 -15.24 30.10
C LEU A 50 -4.66 -13.99 30.28
N LEU A 51 -5.97 -14.14 30.12
CA LEU A 51 -6.89 -13.01 30.17
C LEU A 51 -7.26 -12.62 31.59
N LEU A 52 -7.41 -11.30 31.82
CA LEU A 52 -7.92 -10.69 33.04
C LEU A 52 -9.45 -10.76 33.09
N CYS A 53 -10.11 -10.59 31.95
CA CYS A 53 -11.57 -10.64 31.82
C CYS A 53 -11.99 -11.33 30.49
N LYS A 54 -13.31 -11.55 30.33
CA LYS A 54 -13.83 -12.13 29.08
C LYS A 54 -13.59 -11.17 27.91
N PRO A 55 -13.26 -11.69 26.71
CA PRO A 55 -13.15 -10.87 25.51
C PRO A 55 -14.45 -10.13 25.20
N GLN A 56 -14.33 -8.93 24.64
CA GLN A 56 -15.46 -8.06 24.34
C GLN A 56 -15.45 -7.62 22.89
N TYR A 57 -16.58 -7.75 22.21
CA TYR A 57 -16.81 -7.18 20.88
C TYR A 57 -17.00 -5.66 20.98
N GLY A 58 -16.57 -4.92 19.96
CA GLY A 58 -16.67 -3.47 19.93
C GLY A 58 -18.07 -2.94 19.62
N ALA A 59 -18.17 -1.63 19.47
CA ALA A 59 -19.41 -0.91 19.20
C ALA A 59 -19.96 -1.20 17.79
N SER A 60 -21.29 -1.25 17.66
CA SER A 60 -21.98 -1.39 16.36
C SER A 60 -22.40 -0.05 15.76
N GLU A 61 -22.02 1.06 16.40
CA GLU A 61 -22.35 2.40 15.95
C GLU A 61 -21.69 2.73 14.58
N PRO A 62 -22.39 3.47 13.72
CA PRO A 62 -21.80 3.95 12.48
C PRO A 62 -20.71 5.01 12.77
N GLY A 63 -19.57 4.86 12.12
CA GLY A 63 -18.48 5.86 12.19
C GLY A 63 -18.86 7.12 11.43
N ILE A 64 -18.62 8.28 12.05
CA ILE A 64 -18.71 9.61 11.42
C ILE A 64 -17.33 10.27 11.41
N ALA A 65 -17.15 11.30 10.58
CA ALA A 65 -15.89 12.05 10.52
C ALA A 65 -15.58 12.69 11.88
N ARG A 66 -14.36 12.50 12.38
CA ARG A 66 -13.83 13.18 13.57
C ARG A 66 -13.25 14.53 13.14
N ILE A 67 -13.91 15.60 13.54
CA ILE A 67 -13.55 16.97 13.11
C ILE A 67 -12.66 17.73 14.10
N HIS A 68 -12.52 17.22 15.33
CA HIS A 68 -11.67 17.80 16.38
C HIS A 68 -10.80 16.74 17.02
N GLU A 69 -9.52 17.04 17.25
CA GLU A 69 -8.54 16.13 17.83
C GLU A 69 -8.90 15.67 19.26
N ASN A 70 -9.64 16.48 20.00
CA ASN A 70 -10.07 16.15 21.37
C ASN A 70 -11.27 15.19 21.44
N ASN A 71 -11.96 14.97 20.32
CA ASN A 71 -13.06 14.00 20.29
C ASN A 71 -12.51 12.58 20.42
N PRO A 72 -13.23 11.65 21.10
CA PRO A 72 -12.83 10.26 21.15
C PRO A 72 -12.67 9.66 19.74
N ARG A 73 -11.60 8.89 19.52
CA ARG A 73 -11.31 8.24 18.24
C ARG A 73 -11.94 6.86 18.16
N TYR A 74 -12.72 6.63 17.12
CA TYR A 74 -13.33 5.33 16.82
C TYR A 74 -12.35 4.51 15.99
N ILE A 75 -11.71 3.52 16.60
CA ILE A 75 -10.72 2.66 15.94
C ILE A 75 -11.45 1.63 15.08
N ARG A 76 -11.23 1.71 13.79
CA ARG A 76 -11.69 0.76 12.78
C ARG A 76 -10.49 -0.04 12.28
N ILE A 77 -10.75 -1.17 11.64
CA ILE A 77 -9.69 -2.01 11.09
C ILE A 77 -8.86 -1.31 10.00
N THR A 78 -9.47 -0.37 9.29
CA THR A 78 -8.83 0.47 8.27
C THR A 78 -7.87 1.50 8.85
N ASP A 79 -8.02 1.84 10.14
CA ASP A 79 -7.18 2.81 10.84
C ASP A 79 -5.91 2.17 11.42
N ILE A 80 -5.82 0.84 11.37
CA ILE A 80 -4.68 0.06 11.86
C ILE A 80 -3.82 -0.31 10.65
N ASP A 81 -2.54 -0.04 10.68
CA ASP A 81 -1.59 -0.45 9.64
C ASP A 81 -1.22 -1.94 9.71
N GLU A 82 -0.38 -2.42 8.81
CA GLU A 82 0.09 -3.81 8.77
C GLU A 82 0.97 -4.20 9.97
N TYR A 83 1.44 -3.22 10.73
CA TYR A 83 2.29 -3.41 11.92
C TYR A 83 1.51 -3.37 13.23
N GLY A 84 0.20 -3.14 13.16
CA GLY A 84 -0.65 -3.00 14.34
C GLY A 84 -0.51 -1.65 15.02
N LEU A 85 -0.17 -0.61 14.27
CA LEU A 85 -0.12 0.77 14.72
C LEU A 85 -1.30 1.56 14.13
N LEU A 86 -1.71 2.64 14.81
CA LEU A 86 -2.71 3.55 14.26
C LEU A 86 -2.08 4.48 13.23
N SER A 87 -2.74 4.61 12.07
CA SER A 87 -2.44 5.68 11.13
C SER A 87 -2.60 7.04 11.81
N GLN A 88 -1.59 7.90 11.65
CA GLN A 88 -1.58 9.26 12.18
C GLN A 88 -1.90 10.31 11.10
N ASP A 89 -2.09 9.88 9.86
CA ASP A 89 -2.21 10.78 8.70
C ASP A 89 -3.58 11.46 8.61
N ASP A 90 -4.56 11.01 9.41
CA ASP A 90 -5.90 11.60 9.47
C ASP A 90 -6.44 11.70 10.90
N LEU A 91 -7.48 12.51 11.06
CA LEU A 91 -8.21 12.60 12.33
C LEU A 91 -8.97 11.32 12.66
N GLY A 92 -9.18 10.44 11.69
CA GLY A 92 -9.92 9.20 11.82
C GLY A 92 -11.44 9.41 11.95
N ALA A 93 -12.10 8.47 12.62
CA ALA A 93 -13.54 8.51 12.86
C ALA A 93 -13.87 8.72 14.33
N THR A 94 -15.13 9.11 14.60
CA THR A 94 -15.79 9.09 15.89
C THR A 94 -17.20 8.48 15.72
N ALA A 95 -18.06 8.50 16.75
CA ALA A 95 -19.47 8.13 16.64
C ALA A 95 -20.32 9.11 17.46
N ASN A 96 -21.64 9.13 17.17
CA ASN A 96 -22.58 10.01 17.90
C ASN A 96 -22.82 9.52 19.34
N VAL A 97 -22.78 8.21 19.56
CA VAL A 97 -22.96 7.59 20.86
C VAL A 97 -21.71 6.79 21.21
N ILE A 98 -21.15 7.07 22.37
CA ILE A 98 -19.96 6.39 22.88
C ILE A 98 -20.31 5.80 24.24
N GLU A 99 -20.40 4.48 24.30
CA GLU A 99 -20.64 3.79 25.56
C GLU A 99 -19.31 3.55 26.29
N GLU A 100 -19.27 3.84 27.59
CA GLU A 100 -18.06 3.74 28.42
C GLU A 100 -17.42 2.34 28.38
N LYS A 101 -18.23 1.28 28.25
CA LYS A 101 -17.72 -0.11 28.16
C LYS A 101 -16.80 -0.37 26.97
N TYR A 102 -16.84 0.47 25.91
CA TYR A 102 -16.01 0.33 24.73
C TYR A 102 -14.77 1.23 24.76
N ILE A 103 -14.61 2.08 25.79
CA ILE A 103 -13.41 2.88 25.98
C ILE A 103 -12.22 1.95 26.23
N LEU A 104 -11.14 2.17 25.49
CA LEU A 104 -9.90 1.41 25.61
C LEU A 104 -9.05 1.92 26.78
N CYS A 105 -8.47 0.96 27.47
CA CYS A 105 -7.44 1.18 28.46
C CYS A 105 -6.05 0.89 27.85
N GLU A 106 -5.01 1.44 28.47
CA GLU A 106 -3.64 1.11 28.08
C GLU A 106 -3.43 -0.40 28.13
N ASP A 107 -2.72 -0.92 27.14
CA ASP A 107 -2.39 -2.34 26.94
C ASP A 107 -3.56 -3.25 26.52
N ASP A 108 -4.73 -2.71 26.23
CA ASP A 108 -5.79 -3.47 25.57
C ASP A 108 -5.35 -3.93 24.17
N ILE A 109 -5.54 -5.20 23.87
CA ILE A 109 -5.23 -5.78 22.55
C ILE A 109 -6.54 -5.94 21.77
N LEU A 110 -6.59 -5.36 20.57
CA LEU A 110 -7.69 -5.56 19.62
C LEU A 110 -7.27 -6.53 18.53
N ILE A 111 -8.15 -7.48 18.16
CA ILE A 111 -7.93 -8.41 17.05
C ILE A 111 -9.15 -8.40 16.13
N ALA A 112 -8.89 -8.30 14.83
CA ALA A 112 -9.91 -8.31 13.79
C ALA A 112 -10.53 -9.71 13.64
N ARG A 113 -11.88 -9.78 13.67
CA ARG A 113 -12.62 -11.04 13.62
C ARG A 113 -13.04 -11.49 12.23
N SER A 114 -13.15 -10.59 11.26
CA SER A 114 -13.78 -10.90 9.98
C SER A 114 -13.16 -10.19 8.79
N GLY A 115 -13.41 -10.72 7.58
CA GLY A 115 -12.99 -10.16 6.31
C GLY A 115 -11.54 -10.51 5.93
N ALA A 116 -11.03 -9.85 4.90
CA ALA A 116 -9.67 -10.06 4.38
C ALA A 116 -8.56 -9.76 5.40
N THR A 117 -8.89 -9.03 6.46
CA THR A 117 -7.96 -8.58 7.50
C THR A 117 -8.12 -9.37 8.81
N VAL A 118 -8.81 -10.51 8.79
CA VAL A 118 -8.96 -11.36 9.98
C VAL A 118 -7.60 -11.71 10.58
N GLY A 119 -7.48 -11.62 11.90
CA GLY A 119 -6.21 -11.82 12.61
C GLY A 119 -5.35 -10.57 12.77
N LYS A 120 -5.61 -9.49 12.05
CA LYS A 120 -4.90 -8.23 12.23
C LYS A 120 -5.10 -7.73 13.67
N SER A 121 -4.02 -7.37 14.34
CA SER A 121 -4.04 -6.99 15.76
C SER A 121 -3.48 -5.58 15.97
N TYR A 122 -3.86 -4.98 17.10
CA TYR A 122 -3.44 -3.68 17.57
C TYR A 122 -3.31 -3.71 19.08
N ILE A 123 -2.30 -3.06 19.65
CA ILE A 123 -2.19 -2.82 21.09
C ILE A 123 -2.41 -1.34 21.38
N HIS A 124 -3.34 -1.05 22.27
CA HIS A 124 -3.62 0.34 22.65
C HIS A 124 -2.57 0.85 23.62
N LYS A 125 -1.92 1.94 23.25
CA LYS A 125 -1.01 2.69 24.13
C LYS A 125 -1.64 4.05 24.43
N LYS A 126 -1.24 4.65 25.52
CA LYS A 126 -1.75 5.95 25.97
C LYS A 126 -1.65 7.01 24.86
N LEU A 127 -2.77 7.61 24.53
CA LEU A 127 -2.91 8.70 23.57
C LEU A 127 -3.45 9.96 24.28
N PRO A 128 -3.30 11.16 23.70
CA PRO A 128 -3.80 12.39 24.30
C PRO A 128 -5.33 12.52 24.27
N TYR A 129 -6.02 11.55 23.67
CA TYR A 129 -7.48 11.48 23.57
C TYR A 129 -7.96 10.06 23.85
N GLN A 130 -9.25 9.92 24.21
CA GLN A 130 -9.86 8.63 24.40
C GLN A 130 -10.05 7.88 23.08
N CYS A 131 -9.98 6.55 23.14
CA CYS A 131 -10.27 5.66 22.01
C CYS A 131 -11.33 4.65 22.39
N PHE A 132 -12.15 4.29 21.41
CA PHE A 132 -13.09 3.17 21.46
C PHE A 132 -13.04 2.44 20.11
N TYR A 133 -13.66 1.25 19.97
CA TYR A 133 -13.37 0.37 18.84
C TYR A 133 -14.63 -0.25 18.24
N ALA A 134 -14.53 -0.58 16.93
CA ALA A 134 -15.62 -1.08 16.10
C ALA A 134 -15.94 -2.57 16.36
N GLY A 135 -17.17 -2.96 16.07
CA GLY A 135 -17.73 -4.30 16.34
C GLY A 135 -17.08 -5.47 15.61
N TYR A 136 -16.27 -5.21 14.58
CA TYR A 136 -15.45 -6.26 13.94
C TYR A 136 -14.11 -6.49 14.63
N LEU A 137 -13.83 -5.75 15.69
CA LEU A 137 -12.67 -5.95 16.55
C LEU A 137 -13.10 -6.58 17.86
N ILE A 138 -12.28 -7.47 18.39
CA ILE A 138 -12.48 -8.11 19.70
C ILE A 138 -11.36 -7.61 20.61
N ARG A 139 -11.72 -7.09 21.79
CA ARG A 139 -10.80 -6.66 22.83
C ARG A 139 -10.41 -7.84 23.73
N PHE A 140 -9.11 -8.00 23.92
CA PHE A 140 -8.50 -8.94 24.85
C PHE A 140 -7.68 -8.16 25.87
N VAL A 141 -7.97 -8.33 27.14
CA VAL A 141 -7.26 -7.71 28.26
C VAL A 141 -6.37 -8.76 28.89
N ILE A 142 -5.06 -8.60 28.78
CA ILE A 142 -4.09 -9.56 29.30
C ILE A 142 -3.88 -9.29 30.79
N ASP A 143 -3.81 -10.35 31.59
CA ASP A 143 -3.45 -10.28 33.00
C ASP A 143 -1.93 -10.09 33.13
N PRO A 144 -1.44 -8.91 33.56
CA PRO A 144 0.00 -8.63 33.64
C PRO A 144 0.74 -9.49 34.66
N ALA A 145 0.03 -10.14 35.58
CA ALA A 145 0.63 -11.11 36.50
C ALA A 145 0.98 -12.45 35.80
N LYS A 146 0.38 -12.72 34.63
CA LYS A 146 0.59 -13.97 33.89
C LYS A 146 1.45 -13.78 32.65
N ALA A 147 1.26 -12.68 31.91
CA ALA A 147 2.02 -12.37 30.70
C ALA A 147 2.08 -10.87 30.45
N LEU A 148 3.14 -10.39 29.83
CA LEU A 148 3.21 -9.00 29.37
C LEU A 148 2.30 -8.80 28.14
N PRO A 149 1.42 -7.78 28.13
CA PRO A 149 0.59 -7.46 26.97
C PRO A 149 1.40 -7.24 25.69
N ASP A 150 2.52 -6.52 25.79
CA ASP A 150 3.45 -6.30 24.66
C ASP A 150 4.04 -7.61 24.10
N TYR A 151 4.27 -8.62 24.95
CA TYR A 151 4.73 -9.93 24.50
C TYR A 151 3.62 -10.66 23.71
N VAL A 152 2.39 -10.68 24.25
CA VAL A 152 1.26 -11.31 23.58
C VAL A 152 0.98 -10.61 22.25
N PHE A 153 1.00 -9.28 22.21
CA PHE A 153 0.90 -8.52 20.97
C PHE A 153 2.04 -8.85 20.01
N SER A 154 3.30 -8.89 20.47
CA SER A 154 4.44 -9.25 19.62
C SER A 154 4.28 -10.62 19.00
N PHE A 155 3.74 -11.60 19.73
CA PHE A 155 3.43 -12.93 19.21
C PHE A 155 2.42 -12.86 18.06
N THR A 156 1.40 -12.00 18.15
CA THR A 156 0.41 -11.82 17.07
C THR A 156 0.98 -11.18 15.79
N GLN A 157 2.20 -10.68 15.81
CA GLN A 157 2.88 -10.12 14.63
C GLN A 157 3.77 -11.16 13.90
N LEU A 158 3.98 -12.35 14.51
CA LEU A 158 4.85 -13.39 13.97
C LEU A 158 4.16 -14.22 12.90
N ASN A 159 4.97 -14.87 12.05
CA ASN A 159 4.46 -15.77 11.01
C ASN A 159 3.73 -16.97 11.59
N THR A 160 4.21 -17.49 12.73
CA THR A 160 3.55 -18.58 13.46
C THR A 160 2.09 -18.27 13.81
N TYR A 161 1.80 -17.04 14.27
CA TYR A 161 0.43 -16.60 14.52
C TYR A 161 -0.38 -16.48 13.22
N LYS A 162 0.20 -15.90 12.16
CA LYS A 162 -0.45 -15.77 10.84
C LYS A 162 -0.83 -17.15 10.27
N GLU A 163 0.06 -18.14 10.43
CA GLU A 163 -0.22 -19.53 10.05
C GLU A 163 -1.36 -20.13 10.86
N TRP A 164 -1.41 -19.86 12.18
CA TRP A 164 -2.54 -20.27 13.01
C TRP A 164 -3.85 -19.66 12.53
N VAL A 165 -3.85 -18.35 12.27
CA VAL A 165 -5.02 -17.64 11.71
C VAL A 165 -5.47 -18.30 10.40
N GLY A 166 -4.54 -18.62 9.50
CA GLY A 166 -4.84 -19.32 8.24
C GLY A 166 -5.33 -20.75 8.43
N ALA A 167 -4.90 -21.42 9.51
CA ALA A 167 -5.27 -22.80 9.82
C ALA A 167 -6.65 -22.90 10.49
N ILE A 168 -7.01 -21.95 11.37
CA ILE A 168 -8.29 -21.99 12.10
C ILE A 168 -9.48 -21.52 11.27
N GLN A 169 -9.24 -20.76 10.20
CA GLN A 169 -10.29 -20.27 9.31
C GLN A 169 -11.00 -21.43 8.58
N ARG A 170 -12.32 -21.31 8.48
CA ARG A 170 -13.13 -22.27 7.73
C ARG A 170 -13.00 -22.01 6.21
N PRO A 171 -12.90 -23.05 5.37
CA PRO A 171 -12.71 -22.89 3.93
C PRO A 171 -13.95 -22.34 3.18
N SER A 172 -15.11 -22.21 3.85
CA SER A 172 -16.37 -21.77 3.22
C SER A 172 -16.85 -20.45 3.78
N GLY A 173 -17.13 -19.49 2.91
CA GLY A 173 -17.70 -18.18 3.26
C GLY A 173 -16.69 -17.10 3.56
N GLN A 174 -17.16 -15.99 4.13
CA GLN A 174 -16.30 -14.89 4.55
C GLN A 174 -15.43 -15.34 5.74
N PRO A 175 -14.10 -15.15 5.70
CA PRO A 175 -13.21 -15.46 6.83
C PRO A 175 -13.72 -14.82 8.12
N ASN A 176 -13.84 -15.64 9.18
CA ASN A 176 -14.29 -15.18 10.48
C ASN A 176 -13.69 -16.07 11.57
N ILE A 177 -13.15 -15.44 12.62
CA ILE A 177 -12.68 -16.08 13.84
C ILE A 177 -13.36 -15.39 15.01
N ASN A 178 -14.10 -16.15 15.82
CA ASN A 178 -14.81 -15.61 16.97
C ASN A 178 -13.92 -15.55 18.24
N ALA A 179 -14.45 -14.93 19.30
CA ALA A 179 -13.73 -14.77 20.56
C ALA A 179 -13.32 -16.09 21.20
N GLU A 180 -14.13 -17.15 21.09
CA GLU A 180 -13.82 -18.48 21.67
C GLU A 180 -12.70 -19.17 20.88
N GLU A 181 -12.73 -19.04 19.55
CA GLU A 181 -11.67 -19.56 18.70
C GLU A 181 -10.34 -18.86 18.99
N TYR A 182 -10.31 -17.51 19.13
CA TYR A 182 -9.10 -16.79 19.56
C TYR A 182 -8.62 -17.22 20.96
N GLN A 183 -9.51 -17.47 21.88
CA GLN A 183 -9.16 -17.96 23.23
C GLN A 183 -8.48 -19.35 23.22
N SER A 184 -8.66 -20.13 22.15
CA SER A 184 -7.98 -21.42 21.97
C SER A 184 -6.52 -21.30 21.50
N LEU A 185 -6.10 -20.12 21.03
CA LEU A 185 -4.72 -19.86 20.58
C LEU A 185 -3.72 -20.25 21.68
N GLU A 186 -2.81 -21.13 21.36
CA GLU A 186 -1.70 -21.53 22.24
C GLU A 186 -0.48 -20.64 22.02
N ILE A 187 -0.07 -19.96 23.09
CA ILE A 187 1.07 -19.04 23.08
C ILE A 187 2.20 -19.66 23.93
N PRO A 188 3.40 -19.86 23.38
CA PRO A 188 4.58 -20.24 24.16
C PRO A 188 4.84 -19.17 25.23
N LEU A 189 4.99 -19.56 26.48
CA LEU A 189 5.08 -18.62 27.60
C LEU A 189 6.43 -18.75 28.32
N PRO A 190 7.45 -17.95 27.93
CA PRO A 190 8.70 -17.84 28.66
C PRO A 190 8.55 -17.05 29.97
N ALA A 191 9.59 -17.03 30.79
CA ALA A 191 9.64 -16.16 31.98
C ALA A 191 9.47 -14.68 31.56
N ILE A 192 8.91 -13.86 32.45
CA ILE A 192 8.62 -12.42 32.19
C ILE A 192 9.85 -11.65 31.70
N SER A 193 11.05 -11.95 32.20
CA SER A 193 12.30 -11.34 31.72
C SER A 193 12.57 -11.62 30.23
N ILE A 194 12.29 -12.83 29.76
CA ILE A 194 12.44 -13.20 28.36
C ILE A 194 11.31 -12.58 27.50
N GLN A 195 10.08 -12.54 28.02
CA GLN A 195 8.97 -11.82 27.36
C GLN A 195 9.32 -10.36 27.11
N SER A 196 9.94 -9.69 28.10
CA SER A 196 10.39 -8.30 27.96
C SER A 196 11.46 -8.14 26.88
N ILE A 197 12.43 -9.04 26.80
CA ILE A 197 13.47 -9.03 25.75
C ILE A 197 12.83 -9.16 24.38
N ILE A 198 11.89 -10.10 24.20
CA ILE A 198 11.19 -10.34 22.96
C ILE A 198 10.36 -9.11 22.54
N ALA A 199 9.56 -8.58 23.47
CA ALA A 199 8.72 -7.42 23.20
C ALA A 199 9.57 -6.18 22.82
N ASN A 200 10.68 -5.94 23.51
CA ASN A 200 11.58 -4.84 23.19
C ASN A 200 12.21 -5.02 21.79
N LYS A 201 12.67 -6.22 21.47
CA LYS A 201 13.27 -6.51 20.14
C LYS A 201 12.30 -6.22 19.00
N ILE A 202 11.05 -6.64 19.11
CA ILE A 202 10.00 -6.36 18.11
C ILE A 202 9.71 -4.86 18.06
N ARG A 203 9.58 -4.20 19.23
CA ARG A 203 9.31 -2.76 19.30
C ARG A 203 10.42 -1.93 18.64
N GLU A 204 11.68 -2.24 18.92
CA GLU A 204 12.83 -1.59 18.29
C GLU A 204 12.85 -1.78 16.77
N ALA A 205 12.55 -3.00 16.31
CA ALA A 205 12.49 -3.29 14.87
C ALA A 205 11.37 -2.49 14.16
N TYR A 206 10.20 -2.35 14.79
CA TYR A 206 9.12 -1.51 14.28
C TYR A 206 9.47 -0.03 14.29
N SER A 207 10.07 0.47 15.38
CA SER A 207 10.51 1.86 15.48
C SER A 207 11.50 2.20 14.37
N LEU A 208 12.48 1.32 14.14
CA LEU A 208 13.46 1.49 13.07
C LEU A 208 12.82 1.44 11.67
N LYS A 209 11.84 0.56 11.47
CA LYS A 209 11.09 0.49 10.21
C LYS A 209 10.30 1.78 9.97
N SER A 210 9.55 2.25 10.97
CA SER A 210 8.78 3.49 10.92
C SER A 210 9.67 4.71 10.64
N GLN A 211 10.85 4.79 11.27
CA GLN A 211 11.81 5.86 11.00
C GLN A 211 12.25 5.84 9.53
N LYS A 212 12.59 4.64 9.00
CA LYS A 212 12.98 4.51 7.59
C LYS A 212 11.86 4.87 6.63
N ASP A 213 10.62 4.50 6.94
CA ASP A 213 9.46 4.85 6.12
C ASP A 213 9.24 6.37 6.09
N SER A 214 9.46 7.04 7.22
CA SER A 214 9.44 8.51 7.28
C SER A 214 10.56 9.13 6.44
N GLU A 215 11.79 8.60 6.50
CA GLU A 215 12.91 9.04 5.66
C GLU A 215 12.60 8.82 4.16
N VAL A 216 12.01 7.68 3.80
CA VAL A 216 11.56 7.37 2.43
C VAL A 216 10.57 8.43 1.95
N GLN A 217 9.56 8.73 2.76
CA GLN A 217 8.54 9.72 2.41
C GLN A 217 9.16 11.12 2.23
N GLN A 218 10.09 11.53 3.10
CA GLN A 218 10.81 12.80 2.98
C GLN A 218 11.62 12.88 1.68
N ILE A 219 12.31 11.80 1.30
CA ILE A 219 13.06 11.75 0.05
C ILE A 219 12.10 11.88 -1.15
N LEU A 220 11.00 11.15 -1.17
CA LEU A 220 10.02 11.21 -2.26
C LEU A 220 9.34 12.58 -2.34
N ASP A 221 9.03 13.20 -1.21
CA ASP A 221 8.44 14.55 -1.16
C ASP A 221 9.42 15.64 -1.60
N SER A 222 10.74 15.43 -1.41
CA SER A 222 11.77 16.39 -1.85
C SER A 222 11.89 16.47 -3.37
N ILE A 223 11.42 15.47 -4.13
CA ILE A 223 11.47 15.46 -5.59
C ILE A 223 10.68 16.62 -6.19
N ASP A 224 9.47 16.86 -5.69
CA ASP A 224 8.62 17.96 -6.18
C ASP A 224 9.31 19.32 -5.96
N SER A 225 9.87 19.52 -4.76
CA SER A 225 10.60 20.76 -4.43
C SER A 225 11.84 20.97 -5.29
N TYR A 226 12.62 19.91 -5.50
CA TYR A 226 13.78 19.92 -6.39
C TYR A 226 13.41 20.29 -7.83
N LEU A 227 12.34 19.69 -8.37
CA LEU A 227 11.89 20.01 -9.74
C LEU A 227 11.47 21.47 -9.87
N LEU A 228 10.75 22.01 -8.88
CA LEU A 228 10.31 23.41 -8.90
C LEU A 228 11.50 24.38 -8.84
N GLU A 229 12.50 24.08 -8.01
CA GLU A 229 13.70 24.90 -7.85
C GLU A 229 14.53 24.91 -9.15
N GLU A 230 14.85 23.72 -9.68
CA GLU A 230 15.67 23.59 -10.90
C GLU A 230 15.03 24.25 -12.12
N LEU A 231 13.71 24.21 -12.18
CA LEU A 231 12.96 24.80 -13.28
C LEU A 231 12.60 26.27 -13.04
N SER A 232 12.93 26.83 -11.89
CA SER A 232 12.50 28.18 -11.47
C SER A 232 10.99 28.37 -11.67
N VAL A 233 10.21 27.42 -11.13
CA VAL A 233 8.74 27.44 -11.19
C VAL A 233 8.18 27.78 -9.83
N SER A 234 7.36 28.83 -9.77
CA SER A 234 6.58 29.19 -8.58
C SER A 234 5.17 28.63 -8.70
N ILE A 235 4.75 27.85 -7.70
CA ILE A 235 3.36 27.40 -7.58
C ILE A 235 2.59 28.39 -6.70
N ASN A 236 1.61 29.07 -7.30
CA ASN A 236 0.70 29.90 -6.55
C ASN A 236 -0.37 29.02 -5.90
N GLU A 237 -0.45 29.04 -4.59
CA GLU A 237 -1.56 28.38 -3.90
C GLU A 237 -2.91 29.05 -4.26
N PRO A 238 -3.98 28.26 -4.47
CA PRO A 238 -5.30 28.80 -4.75
C PRO A 238 -5.76 29.73 -3.63
N LYS A 239 -6.06 30.98 -3.95
CA LYS A 239 -6.60 31.93 -2.98
C LYS A 239 -8.04 31.54 -2.62
N THR A 240 -8.30 31.31 -1.33
CA THR A 240 -9.62 30.87 -0.81
C THR A 240 -10.54 32.03 -0.37
N ASP A 241 -10.11 33.27 -0.55
CA ASP A 241 -10.90 34.45 -0.16
C ASP A 241 -12.13 34.68 -1.06
N LEU A 242 -13.08 35.46 -0.57
CA LEU A 242 -14.32 35.76 -1.31
C LEU A 242 -14.06 36.51 -2.64
N LYS A 243 -13.00 37.31 -2.71
CA LYS A 243 -12.60 38.04 -3.93
C LYS A 243 -12.06 37.11 -5.02
N SER A 244 -11.45 36.01 -4.64
CA SER A 244 -10.94 35.02 -5.57
C SER A 244 -12.04 34.17 -6.24
N ARG A 245 -13.31 34.30 -5.81
CA ARG A 245 -14.46 33.63 -6.45
C ARG A 245 -14.86 34.26 -7.78
N GLN A 246 -14.39 35.47 -8.07
CA GLN A 246 -14.60 36.14 -9.35
C GLN A 246 -13.26 36.35 -10.04
N PHE A 247 -13.12 35.80 -11.25
CA PHE A 247 -11.95 36.01 -12.08
C PHE A 247 -12.37 36.14 -13.55
N ILE A 248 -11.55 36.86 -14.29
CA ILE A 248 -11.76 37.10 -15.73
C ILE A 248 -10.74 36.25 -16.46
N ILE A 249 -11.21 35.49 -17.46
CA ILE A 249 -10.34 34.73 -18.34
C ILE A 249 -10.51 35.23 -19.79
N ASN A 250 -9.40 35.40 -20.47
CA ASN A 250 -9.44 35.72 -21.91
C ASN A 250 -9.95 34.54 -22.71
N ARG A 251 -10.75 34.82 -23.74
CA ARG A 251 -11.27 33.78 -24.64
C ARG A 251 -10.18 32.92 -25.27
N SER A 252 -9.01 33.49 -25.55
CA SER A 252 -7.85 32.80 -26.07
C SER A 252 -7.19 31.81 -25.08
N ALA A 253 -7.49 31.96 -23.79
CA ALA A 253 -6.99 31.08 -22.74
C ALA A 253 -7.97 29.93 -22.39
N LEU A 254 -9.15 29.90 -23.05
CA LEU A 254 -10.12 28.80 -22.89
C LEU A 254 -9.62 27.57 -23.64
N GLU A 255 -9.30 26.54 -22.88
CA GLU A 255 -8.77 25.25 -23.37
C GLU A 255 -9.90 24.24 -23.67
N GLY A 256 -10.99 24.71 -24.31
CA GLY A 256 -12.11 23.86 -24.73
C GLY A 256 -13.10 23.44 -23.62
N ARG A 257 -12.93 23.93 -22.39
CA ARG A 257 -13.85 23.68 -21.25
C ARG A 257 -14.25 25.01 -20.62
N LEU A 258 -15.50 25.08 -20.16
CA LEU A 258 -16.03 26.22 -19.38
C LEU A 258 -16.10 25.91 -17.87
N ASP A 259 -15.28 24.97 -17.37
CA ASP A 259 -15.22 24.64 -15.95
C ASP A 259 -14.31 25.64 -15.22
N PRO A 260 -14.86 26.49 -14.32
CA PRO A 260 -14.09 27.50 -13.63
C PRO A 260 -12.95 26.94 -12.77
N SER A 261 -13.11 25.74 -12.19
CA SER A 261 -12.11 25.13 -11.31
C SER A 261 -10.79 24.85 -12.04
N VAL A 262 -10.84 24.46 -13.31
CA VAL A 262 -9.66 24.23 -14.14
C VAL A 262 -8.77 25.47 -14.24
N TYR A 263 -9.39 26.64 -14.37
CA TYR A 263 -8.67 27.90 -14.57
C TYR A 263 -8.29 28.61 -13.28
N LYS A 264 -9.04 28.33 -12.21
CA LYS A 264 -8.82 28.93 -10.89
C LYS A 264 -7.82 28.11 -10.06
N ASP A 265 -8.04 26.78 -10.01
CA ASP A 265 -7.37 25.89 -9.08
C ASP A 265 -6.28 25.04 -9.77
N GLY A 266 -6.26 25.04 -11.13
CA GLY A 266 -5.27 24.32 -11.92
C GLY A 266 -3.89 24.98 -11.84
N ILE A 267 -2.88 24.18 -11.52
CA ILE A 267 -1.49 24.62 -11.48
C ILE A 267 -0.91 24.50 -12.88
N LYS A 268 -0.28 25.58 -13.37
CA LYS A 268 0.51 25.56 -14.61
C LYS A 268 1.98 25.60 -14.26
N LEU A 269 2.76 24.68 -14.78
CA LEU A 269 4.21 24.77 -14.73
C LEU A 269 4.66 25.84 -15.72
N VAL A 270 5.05 26.97 -15.21
CA VAL A 270 5.61 28.06 -16.02
C VAL A 270 6.97 28.42 -15.44
N SER A 271 8.00 28.09 -16.16
CA SER A 271 9.38 28.45 -15.81
C SER A 271 9.63 29.91 -16.16
N GLU A 272 10.29 30.62 -15.26
CA GLU A 272 10.82 31.98 -15.53
C GLU A 272 12.18 31.93 -16.27
N LYS A 273 12.84 30.75 -16.28
CA LYS A 273 14.18 30.55 -16.78
C LYS A 273 14.23 29.87 -18.15
N TYR A 274 13.26 29.01 -18.45
CA TYR A 274 13.26 28.18 -19.64
C TYR A 274 11.99 28.38 -20.48
N ASP A 275 12.08 28.07 -21.76
CA ASP A 275 10.92 28.12 -22.65
C ASP A 275 9.82 27.17 -22.17
N ASN A 276 8.58 27.65 -22.28
CA ASN A 276 7.40 26.88 -21.92
C ASN A 276 6.65 26.49 -23.18
N VAL A 277 6.55 25.19 -23.44
CA VAL A 277 5.89 24.66 -24.63
C VAL A 277 4.70 23.77 -24.26
N LYS A 278 3.72 23.65 -25.12
CA LYS A 278 2.66 22.66 -24.92
C LYS A 278 3.18 21.26 -25.20
N LEU A 279 2.82 20.28 -24.36
CA LEU A 279 3.22 18.89 -24.56
C LEU A 279 2.86 18.38 -25.96
N SER A 280 1.70 18.75 -26.50
CA SER A 280 1.27 18.40 -27.86
C SER A 280 2.22 18.90 -28.97
N SER A 281 3.07 19.89 -28.70
CA SER A 281 4.06 20.38 -29.67
C SER A 281 5.35 19.53 -29.70
N CYS A 282 5.73 18.90 -28.57
CA CYS A 282 6.99 18.15 -28.43
C CYS A 282 6.80 16.64 -28.26
N ALA A 283 5.57 16.15 -28.03
CA ALA A 283 5.27 14.73 -27.92
C ALA A 283 3.98 14.34 -28.68
N TRP A 284 3.89 13.09 -29.10
CA TRP A 284 2.62 12.46 -29.52
C TRP A 284 1.93 11.88 -28.31
N ILE A 285 0.63 12.12 -28.20
CA ILE A 285 -0.24 11.53 -27.19
C ILE A 285 -1.08 10.45 -27.87
N ASN A 286 -1.06 9.23 -27.36
CA ASN A 286 -1.66 8.03 -27.93
C ASN A 286 -1.24 7.79 -29.40
N PRO A 287 0.09 7.75 -29.70
CA PRO A 287 0.54 7.43 -31.04
C PRO A 287 0.06 6.04 -31.45
N ASN A 288 -0.27 5.88 -32.71
CA ASN A 288 -0.60 4.55 -33.24
C ASN A 288 0.66 3.68 -33.35
N THR A 289 0.78 2.68 -32.48
CA THR A 289 1.83 1.67 -32.57
C THR A 289 1.30 0.48 -33.36
N SER A 290 1.71 0.42 -34.63
CA SER A 290 1.26 -0.59 -35.57
C SER A 290 2.12 -1.84 -35.51
N PHE A 291 1.46 -3.00 -35.37
CA PHE A 291 2.09 -4.32 -35.50
C PHE A 291 1.84 -4.94 -36.90
N LYS A 292 1.35 -4.12 -37.83
CA LYS A 292 1.01 -4.58 -39.21
C LYS A 292 2.24 -5.16 -39.91
N GLY A 293 2.09 -6.33 -40.50
CA GLY A 293 3.18 -7.02 -41.22
C GLY A 293 4.09 -7.87 -40.32
N LYS A 294 3.83 -7.91 -39.01
CA LYS A 294 4.54 -8.83 -38.08
C LYS A 294 3.72 -10.13 -37.94
N ASP A 295 4.42 -11.23 -37.65
CA ASP A 295 3.78 -12.52 -37.36
C ASP A 295 2.94 -12.42 -36.07
N THR A 296 1.73 -12.96 -36.12
CA THR A 296 0.79 -12.99 -34.98
C THR A 296 1.34 -13.76 -33.77
N GLU A 297 2.22 -14.75 -34.01
CA GLU A 297 2.87 -15.53 -32.96
C GLU A 297 4.08 -14.84 -32.33
N THR A 298 4.50 -13.67 -32.83
CA THR A 298 5.61 -12.92 -32.28
C THR A 298 5.33 -12.54 -30.83
N PRO A 299 6.20 -12.93 -29.87
CA PRO A 299 6.04 -12.57 -28.47
C PRO A 299 6.31 -11.07 -28.25
N ILE A 300 5.53 -10.46 -27.36
CA ILE A 300 5.62 -9.06 -26.94
C ILE A 300 5.42 -8.96 -25.42
N SER A 301 5.95 -7.95 -24.80
CA SER A 301 5.75 -7.71 -23.35
C SER A 301 4.28 -7.34 -23.05
N PHE A 302 3.75 -7.90 -21.97
CA PHE A 302 2.43 -7.55 -21.43
C PHE A 302 2.58 -6.85 -20.08
N ILE A 303 2.08 -5.59 -20.02
CA ILE A 303 2.19 -4.72 -18.84
C ILE A 303 0.79 -4.27 -18.41
N PRO A 304 0.11 -5.01 -17.54
CA PRO A 304 -1.14 -4.57 -16.95
C PRO A 304 -0.91 -3.47 -15.89
N MET A 305 -1.98 -2.78 -15.48
CA MET A 305 -1.90 -1.61 -14.58
C MET A 305 -1.33 -1.95 -13.19
N GLU A 306 -1.60 -3.15 -12.69
CA GLU A 306 -1.20 -3.62 -11.36
C GLU A 306 0.30 -3.79 -11.17
N VAL A 307 1.05 -4.04 -12.25
CA VAL A 307 2.51 -4.25 -12.17
C VAL A 307 3.32 -2.95 -12.22
N ILE A 308 2.67 -1.80 -12.33
CA ILE A 308 3.35 -0.50 -12.24
C ILE A 308 3.36 -0.04 -10.79
N ASP A 309 4.57 0.13 -10.26
CA ASP A 309 4.78 0.73 -8.94
C ASP A 309 4.50 2.24 -9.00
N GLU A 310 3.69 2.72 -8.06
CA GLU A 310 3.23 4.11 -8.03
C GLU A 310 4.22 5.07 -7.36
N CYS A 311 5.13 4.55 -6.53
CA CYS A 311 6.11 5.37 -5.81
C CYS A 311 7.40 5.55 -6.58
N TYR A 312 7.89 4.47 -7.19
CA TYR A 312 9.20 4.42 -7.85
C TYR A 312 9.11 4.48 -9.37
N SER A 313 7.91 4.40 -9.95
CA SER A 313 7.67 4.41 -11.41
C SER A 313 8.42 3.29 -12.13
N GLU A 314 8.34 2.09 -11.58
CA GLU A 314 8.99 0.88 -12.09
C GLU A 314 7.96 -0.20 -12.44
N ILE A 315 8.37 -1.15 -13.26
CA ILE A 315 7.60 -2.37 -13.55
C ILE A 315 8.06 -3.46 -12.57
N THR A 316 7.14 -3.94 -11.74
CA THR A 316 7.45 -4.98 -10.71
C THR A 316 7.54 -6.39 -11.28
N SER A 317 6.83 -6.65 -12.39
CA SER A 317 6.90 -7.93 -13.12
C SER A 317 6.45 -7.73 -14.56
N MET A 318 7.04 -8.45 -15.49
CA MET A 318 6.59 -8.53 -16.89
C MET A 318 6.16 -9.94 -17.22
N SER A 319 5.13 -10.07 -18.02
CA SER A 319 4.74 -11.31 -18.67
C SER A 319 4.69 -11.11 -20.19
N GLU A 320 4.50 -12.18 -20.93
CA GLU A 320 4.46 -12.13 -22.38
C GLU A 320 3.07 -12.49 -22.93
N LYS A 321 2.76 -11.94 -24.07
CA LYS A 321 1.64 -12.29 -24.96
C LYS A 321 2.14 -12.33 -26.39
N THR A 322 1.39 -12.95 -27.28
CA THR A 322 1.65 -12.83 -28.71
C THR A 322 0.97 -11.59 -29.30
N ILE A 323 1.43 -11.14 -30.46
CA ILE A 323 0.80 -10.05 -31.20
C ILE A 323 -0.69 -10.36 -31.45
N GLY A 324 -1.04 -11.63 -31.74
CA GLY A 324 -2.42 -12.07 -31.94
C GLY A 324 -3.30 -11.85 -30.70
N GLU A 325 -2.76 -12.07 -29.52
CA GLU A 325 -3.43 -11.86 -28.23
C GLU A 325 -3.51 -10.39 -27.81
N SER A 326 -2.82 -9.48 -28.50
CA SER A 326 -2.79 -8.05 -28.16
C SER A 326 -4.06 -7.29 -28.54
N SER A 327 -5.04 -7.95 -29.16
CA SER A 327 -6.31 -7.33 -29.53
C SER A 327 -7.06 -6.83 -28.30
N GLY A 328 -7.56 -5.59 -28.36
CA GLY A 328 -8.26 -4.96 -27.23
C GLY A 328 -7.37 -4.33 -26.17
N PHE A 329 -6.05 -4.48 -26.26
CA PHE A 329 -5.08 -3.81 -25.39
C PHE A 329 -4.49 -2.54 -26.03
N THR A 330 -4.00 -1.62 -25.20
CA THR A 330 -3.20 -0.48 -25.69
C THR A 330 -1.81 -0.99 -26.09
N ARG A 331 -1.33 -0.59 -27.28
CA ARG A 331 -0.03 -0.99 -27.83
C ARG A 331 0.98 0.11 -27.68
N PHE A 332 2.23 -0.25 -27.37
CA PHE A 332 3.34 0.68 -27.16
C PHE A 332 4.67 0.02 -27.56
N GLN A 333 5.75 0.77 -27.53
CA GLN A 333 7.09 0.34 -27.87
C GLN A 333 8.11 0.89 -26.89
N ASP A 334 9.36 0.42 -26.97
CA ASP A 334 10.46 0.94 -26.17
C ASP A 334 10.56 2.47 -26.30
N GLY A 335 10.80 3.13 -25.16
CA GLY A 335 10.89 4.56 -25.04
C GLY A 335 9.56 5.30 -24.90
N ASP A 336 8.44 4.61 -24.88
CA ASP A 336 7.13 5.21 -24.57
C ASP A 336 6.95 5.42 -23.07
N LEU A 337 6.28 6.50 -22.69
CA LEU A 337 5.78 6.71 -21.34
C LEU A 337 4.33 6.21 -21.25
N LEU A 338 4.10 5.25 -20.37
CA LEU A 338 2.77 4.83 -19.96
C LEU A 338 2.33 5.69 -18.78
N TRP A 339 1.23 6.44 -18.92
CA TRP A 339 0.67 7.27 -17.86
C TRP A 339 -0.78 6.87 -17.60
N ALA A 340 -1.11 6.49 -16.36
CA ALA A 340 -2.46 6.08 -16.02
C ALA A 340 -3.45 7.23 -16.17
N LYS A 341 -4.65 6.96 -16.73
CA LYS A 341 -5.71 7.96 -16.87
C LYS A 341 -6.88 7.76 -15.91
N ILE A 342 -7.06 6.54 -15.36
CA ILE A 342 -8.18 6.16 -14.49
C ILE A 342 -7.90 6.37 -13.02
N THR A 343 -8.93 6.70 -12.23
CA THR A 343 -8.90 6.70 -10.76
C THR A 343 -8.90 5.27 -10.20
N PRO A 344 -8.19 4.98 -9.09
CA PRO A 344 -7.26 5.85 -8.36
C PRO A 344 -5.82 5.84 -8.92
N CYS A 345 -5.55 5.05 -9.97
CA CYS A 345 -4.20 4.79 -10.49
C CYS A 345 -3.45 6.08 -10.87
N MET A 346 -4.12 7.01 -11.55
CA MET A 346 -3.54 8.31 -11.90
C MET A 346 -3.25 9.15 -10.65
N GLN A 347 -4.18 9.18 -9.71
CA GLN A 347 -4.03 9.94 -8.46
C GLN A 347 -2.83 9.47 -7.65
N ASN A 348 -2.57 8.16 -7.66
CA ASN A 348 -1.45 7.55 -6.98
C ASN A 348 -0.12 7.72 -7.75
N GLY A 349 -0.15 8.12 -9.03
CA GLY A 349 1.05 8.40 -9.81
C GLY A 349 1.53 7.24 -10.68
N LYS A 350 0.70 6.22 -10.93
CA LYS A 350 1.08 5.10 -11.78
C LYS A 350 1.49 5.58 -13.18
N SER A 351 2.80 5.56 -13.42
CA SER A 351 3.42 5.91 -14.69
C SER A 351 4.78 5.27 -14.80
N VAL A 352 5.21 4.89 -16.01
CA VAL A 352 6.53 4.29 -16.24
C VAL A 352 6.98 4.52 -17.68
N VAL A 353 8.26 4.77 -17.87
CA VAL A 353 8.89 4.72 -19.19
C VAL A 353 9.30 3.29 -19.48
N VAL A 354 8.76 2.71 -20.55
CA VAL A 354 9.02 1.31 -20.88
C VAL A 354 10.32 1.15 -21.66
N ARG A 355 11.10 0.14 -21.29
CA ARG A 355 12.38 -0.23 -21.91
C ARG A 355 12.57 -1.74 -21.87
N ASP A 356 13.46 -2.23 -22.71
CA ASP A 356 13.83 -3.65 -22.77
C ASP A 356 12.63 -4.57 -22.98
N LEU A 357 11.65 -4.10 -23.76
CA LEU A 357 10.48 -4.88 -24.10
C LEU A 357 10.84 -6.05 -25.01
N THR A 358 10.16 -7.17 -24.89
CA THR A 358 10.28 -8.31 -25.80
C THR A 358 10.04 -7.88 -27.23
N ASN A 359 11.05 -8.02 -28.09
CA ASN A 359 11.08 -7.51 -29.45
C ASN A 359 10.84 -5.98 -29.59
N GLY A 360 11.11 -5.22 -28.54
CA GLY A 360 10.90 -3.76 -28.50
C GLY A 360 9.43 -3.35 -28.49
N LEU A 361 8.50 -4.27 -28.26
CA LEU A 361 7.07 -4.08 -28.38
C LEU A 361 6.32 -4.54 -27.13
N GLY A 362 5.21 -3.86 -26.86
CA GLY A 362 4.38 -4.22 -25.72
C GLY A 362 2.90 -3.92 -25.93
N CYS A 363 2.08 -4.52 -25.07
CA CYS A 363 0.68 -4.19 -24.90
C CYS A 363 0.28 -4.22 -23.42
N GLY A 364 -0.79 -3.54 -23.09
CA GLY A 364 -1.22 -3.43 -21.69
C GLY A 364 -2.59 -2.80 -21.52
N SER A 365 -2.86 -2.31 -20.31
CA SER A 365 -4.17 -1.75 -19.97
C SER A 365 -4.63 -0.67 -20.94
N THR A 366 -5.91 -0.70 -21.30
CA THR A 366 -6.57 0.36 -22.06
C THR A 366 -6.69 1.67 -21.29
N GLU A 367 -6.37 1.65 -20.01
CA GLU A 367 -6.41 2.79 -19.10
C GLU A 367 -5.07 3.57 -19.03
N PHE A 368 -4.16 3.35 -19.99
CA PHE A 368 -2.98 4.18 -20.19
C PHE A 368 -3.20 5.24 -21.27
N PHE A 369 -2.63 6.42 -21.05
CA PHE A 369 -2.14 7.26 -22.13
C PHE A 369 -0.73 6.83 -22.48
N ILE A 370 -0.44 6.79 -23.79
CA ILE A 370 0.90 6.56 -24.32
C ILE A 370 1.46 7.91 -24.77
N ILE A 371 2.63 8.26 -24.28
CA ILE A 371 3.29 9.53 -24.63
C ILE A 371 4.65 9.20 -25.22
N ARG A 372 4.93 9.74 -26.41
CA ARG A 372 6.16 9.49 -27.18
C ARG A 372 6.77 10.81 -27.63
N PRO A 373 8.05 11.08 -27.35
CA PRO A 373 8.73 12.29 -27.85
C PRO A 373 8.65 12.36 -29.36
N ARG A 374 8.47 13.57 -29.89
CA ARG A 374 8.51 13.84 -31.34
C ARG A 374 9.92 14.13 -31.83
N THR A 375 10.75 14.68 -30.93
CA THR A 375 12.11 15.14 -31.23
C THR A 375 13.05 14.74 -30.11
N SER A 376 14.33 14.79 -30.37
CA SER A 376 15.39 14.60 -29.36
C SER A 376 15.51 15.75 -28.34
N GLN A 377 14.68 16.79 -28.46
CA GLN A 377 14.68 17.91 -27.52
C GLN A 377 13.93 17.64 -26.22
N LEU A 378 13.12 16.59 -26.14
CA LEU A 378 12.37 16.20 -24.95
C LEU A 378 12.86 14.85 -24.43
N SER A 379 13.40 14.84 -23.22
CA SER A 379 13.67 13.63 -22.45
C SER A 379 12.36 13.06 -21.89
N ILE A 380 12.10 11.80 -22.17
CA ILE A 380 10.89 11.13 -21.72
C ILE A 380 10.90 10.88 -20.19
N ASP A 381 12.08 10.66 -19.61
CA ASP A 381 12.25 10.48 -18.16
C ASP A 381 12.01 11.79 -17.40
N TYR A 382 12.48 12.90 -17.97
CA TYR A 382 12.21 14.22 -17.45
C TYR A 382 10.69 14.50 -17.48
N LEU A 383 10.01 14.22 -18.60
CA LEU A 383 8.57 14.38 -18.71
C LEU A 383 7.82 13.49 -17.69
N GLN A 384 8.29 12.25 -17.49
CA GLN A 384 7.72 11.35 -16.50
C GLN A 384 7.84 11.94 -15.09
N ALA A 385 9.00 12.52 -14.74
CA ALA A 385 9.19 13.17 -13.44
C ALA A 385 8.22 14.34 -13.24
N LEU A 386 8.00 15.18 -14.25
CA LEU A 386 7.04 16.29 -14.19
C LEU A 386 5.61 15.79 -14.00
N LEU A 387 5.15 14.82 -14.80
CA LEU A 387 3.80 14.30 -14.73
C LEU A 387 3.54 13.50 -13.44
N HIS A 388 4.60 13.08 -12.75
CA HIS A 388 4.51 12.39 -11.46
C HIS A 388 4.35 13.34 -10.27
N MET A 389 4.65 14.65 -10.41
CA MET A 389 4.51 15.63 -9.33
C MET A 389 3.11 15.62 -8.73
N LYS A 390 3.01 15.65 -7.40
CA LYS A 390 1.71 15.68 -6.67
C LYS A 390 0.82 16.86 -7.12
N ALA A 391 1.42 18.03 -7.31
CA ALA A 391 0.72 19.23 -7.75
C ALA A 391 0.10 19.06 -9.16
N ILE A 392 0.81 18.40 -10.07
CA ILE A 392 0.35 18.14 -11.44
C ILE A 392 -0.75 17.08 -11.44
N ARG A 393 -0.63 16.02 -10.66
CA ARG A 393 -1.69 15.02 -10.51
C ARG A 393 -2.97 15.61 -9.92
N LYS A 394 -2.87 16.50 -8.93
CA LYS A 394 -4.02 17.26 -8.40
C LYS A 394 -4.68 18.11 -9.48
N THR A 395 -3.89 18.78 -10.32
CA THR A 395 -4.42 19.54 -11.47
C THR A 395 -5.11 18.63 -12.48
N ALA A 396 -4.53 17.47 -12.80
CA ALA A 396 -5.13 16.49 -13.70
C ALA A 396 -6.51 16.00 -13.23
N MET A 397 -6.73 15.93 -11.90
CA MET A 397 -8.04 15.57 -11.34
C MET A 397 -9.16 16.55 -11.71
N LEU A 398 -8.85 17.83 -11.96
CA LEU A 398 -9.81 18.82 -12.42
C LEU A 398 -10.33 18.50 -13.84
N PHE A 399 -9.61 17.68 -14.57
CA PHE A 399 -9.97 17.22 -15.93
C PHE A 399 -10.66 15.86 -15.95
N PHE A 400 -11.10 15.35 -14.81
CA PHE A 400 -11.82 14.09 -14.74
C PHE A 400 -13.20 14.18 -15.42
N GLY A 401 -13.55 13.12 -16.13
CA GLY A 401 -14.88 12.84 -16.65
C GLY A 401 -15.30 11.41 -16.34
N GLY A 402 -16.60 11.15 -16.33
CA GLY A 402 -17.18 9.85 -16.01
C GLY A 402 -17.86 9.79 -14.63
N SER A 403 -18.40 8.61 -14.28
CA SER A 403 -19.11 8.38 -13.02
C SER A 403 -18.14 8.20 -11.85
N ALA A 404 -18.60 8.46 -10.62
CA ALA A 404 -17.82 8.27 -9.40
C ALA A 404 -17.21 6.85 -9.33
N GLY A 405 -15.94 6.78 -8.95
CA GLY A 405 -15.17 5.51 -8.85
C GLY A 405 -14.56 5.00 -10.16
N GLN A 406 -14.93 5.57 -11.33
CA GLN A 406 -14.34 5.22 -12.65
C GLN A 406 -14.08 6.47 -13.49
N GLN A 407 -13.62 7.54 -12.86
CA GLN A 407 -13.28 8.78 -13.54
C GLN A 407 -11.96 8.65 -14.30
N ARG A 408 -11.86 9.37 -15.42
CA ARG A 408 -10.67 9.37 -16.29
C ARG A 408 -10.27 10.79 -16.62
N VAL A 409 -8.97 11.05 -16.64
CA VAL A 409 -8.42 12.33 -17.12
C VAL A 409 -8.72 12.47 -18.61
N SER A 410 -9.18 13.64 -19.02
CA SER A 410 -9.35 13.98 -20.44
C SER A 410 -7.98 14.16 -21.11
N VAL A 411 -7.88 13.75 -22.39
CA VAL A 411 -6.68 13.96 -23.21
C VAL A 411 -6.30 15.45 -23.30
N ASN A 412 -7.29 16.34 -23.23
CA ASN A 412 -7.07 17.79 -23.26
C ASN A 412 -6.13 18.30 -22.17
N PHE A 413 -6.06 17.61 -21.01
CA PHE A 413 -5.10 17.92 -19.99
C PHE A 413 -3.65 17.79 -20.53
N LEU A 414 -3.33 16.63 -21.11
CA LEU A 414 -1.99 16.38 -21.65
C LEU A 414 -1.69 17.27 -22.87
N GLU A 415 -2.66 17.49 -23.77
CA GLU A 415 -2.46 18.32 -24.97
C GLU A 415 -2.09 19.76 -24.62
N ASN A 416 -2.68 20.29 -23.54
CA ASN A 416 -2.45 21.66 -23.07
C ASN A 416 -1.45 21.76 -21.93
N PHE A 417 -0.89 20.63 -21.46
CA PHE A 417 0.09 20.63 -20.39
C PHE A 417 1.33 21.44 -20.80
N ASN A 418 1.70 22.43 -19.98
CA ASN A 418 2.90 23.21 -20.19
C ASN A 418 4.13 22.46 -19.70
N VAL A 419 5.10 22.29 -20.55
CA VAL A 419 6.40 21.66 -20.26
C VAL A 419 7.46 22.75 -20.31
N PRO A 420 8.07 23.13 -19.18
CA PRO A 420 9.32 23.86 -19.19
C PRO A 420 10.38 23.04 -19.95
N LEU A 421 11.04 23.63 -20.92
CA LEU A 421 11.95 22.90 -21.83
C LEU A 421 13.40 23.41 -21.69
N PRO A 422 14.13 22.98 -20.64
CA PRO A 422 15.58 23.21 -20.55
C PRO A 422 16.33 22.56 -21.71
N PRO A 423 17.62 22.91 -21.95
CA PRO A 423 18.48 22.10 -22.80
C PRO A 423 18.44 20.61 -22.42
N ILE A 424 18.62 19.73 -23.43
CA ILE A 424 18.44 18.29 -23.23
C ILE A 424 19.35 17.72 -22.13
N GLU A 425 20.59 18.22 -22.06
CA GLU A 425 21.56 17.81 -21.04
C GLU A 425 21.05 18.13 -19.62
N LYS A 426 20.35 19.27 -19.45
CA LYS A 426 19.76 19.63 -18.16
C LYS A 426 18.53 18.80 -17.84
N GLN A 427 17.72 18.44 -18.83
CA GLN A 427 16.60 17.51 -18.63
C GLN A 427 17.10 16.13 -18.18
N GLU A 428 18.18 15.63 -18.81
CA GLU A 428 18.80 14.34 -18.45
C GLU A 428 19.42 14.38 -17.05
N GLU A 429 20.08 15.49 -16.67
CA GLU A 429 20.60 15.71 -15.32
C GLU A 429 19.48 15.66 -14.27
N ILE A 430 18.38 16.38 -14.52
CA ILE A 430 17.20 16.39 -13.64
C ILE A 430 16.60 14.99 -13.52
N ALA A 431 16.40 14.31 -14.65
CA ALA A 431 15.82 12.96 -14.66
C ALA A 431 16.72 11.96 -13.93
N TYR A 432 18.02 12.03 -14.12
CA TYR A 432 19.01 11.21 -13.44
C TYR A 432 18.93 11.41 -11.91
N HIS A 433 18.93 12.66 -11.45
CA HIS A 433 18.84 12.97 -10.03
C HIS A 433 17.54 12.46 -9.40
N VAL A 434 16.39 12.61 -10.09
CA VAL A 434 15.11 12.05 -9.64
C VAL A 434 15.18 10.51 -9.53
N ALA A 435 15.82 9.85 -10.51
CA ALA A 435 16.02 8.41 -10.48
C ALA A 435 16.90 7.98 -9.29
N GLU A 436 17.99 8.71 -8.98
CA GLU A 436 18.84 8.46 -7.81
C GLU A 436 18.04 8.59 -6.48
N LEU A 437 17.22 9.64 -6.34
CA LEU A 437 16.39 9.83 -5.17
C LEU A 437 15.39 8.67 -4.98
N ARG A 438 14.72 8.24 -6.05
CA ARG A 438 13.81 7.09 -6.03
C ARG A 438 14.53 5.79 -5.66
N GLN A 439 15.70 5.55 -6.24
CA GLN A 439 16.53 4.38 -5.94
C GLN A 439 16.97 4.36 -4.47
N LYS A 440 17.41 5.53 -3.94
CA LYS A 440 17.76 5.67 -2.52
C LYS A 440 16.58 5.38 -1.60
N ALA A 441 15.40 5.94 -1.90
CA ALA A 441 14.17 5.71 -1.15
C ALA A 441 13.80 4.21 -1.16
N LYS A 442 13.83 3.56 -2.32
CA LYS A 442 13.56 2.12 -2.46
C LYS A 442 14.54 1.25 -1.67
N ALA A 443 15.83 1.57 -1.74
CA ALA A 443 16.86 0.84 -0.97
C ALA A 443 16.62 0.95 0.54
N LEU A 444 16.22 2.13 1.05
CA LEU A 444 15.86 2.33 2.45
C LEU A 444 14.62 1.53 2.85
N GLN A 445 13.58 1.52 2.01
CA GLN A 445 12.35 0.76 2.24
C GLN A 445 12.64 -0.74 2.34
N VAL A 446 13.38 -1.28 1.37
CA VAL A 446 13.79 -2.70 1.34
C VAL A 446 14.62 -3.05 2.58
N LYS A 447 15.60 -2.19 2.94
CA LYS A 447 16.44 -2.39 4.12
C LYS A 447 15.61 -2.41 5.41
N GLY A 448 14.64 -1.50 5.55
CA GLY A 448 13.73 -1.47 6.71
C GLY A 448 12.89 -2.74 6.82
N SER A 449 12.32 -3.19 5.70
CA SER A 449 11.51 -4.41 5.64
C SER A 449 12.33 -5.66 5.98
N LEU A 450 13.54 -5.79 5.44
CA LEU A 450 14.43 -6.91 5.74
C LEU A 450 14.84 -6.96 7.21
N GLN A 451 15.14 -5.79 7.81
CA GLN A 451 15.50 -5.72 9.23
C GLN A 451 14.35 -6.14 10.14
N LEU A 452 13.13 -5.73 9.82
CA LEU A 452 11.93 -6.14 10.57
C LEU A 452 11.69 -7.64 10.44
N GLU A 453 11.72 -8.20 9.23
CA GLU A 453 11.52 -9.63 9.01
C GLU A 453 12.61 -10.47 9.69
N LYS A 454 13.87 -10.02 9.68
CA LYS A 454 14.96 -10.66 10.42
C LYS A 454 14.69 -10.68 11.93
N ALA A 455 14.25 -9.56 12.50
CA ALA A 455 13.91 -9.49 13.93
C ALA A 455 12.75 -10.44 14.29
N LYS A 456 11.71 -10.54 13.44
CA LYS A 456 10.62 -11.49 13.61
C LYS A 456 11.11 -12.94 13.57
N GLN A 457 11.95 -13.29 12.61
CA GLN A 457 12.54 -14.64 12.50
C GLN A 457 13.38 -14.99 13.73
N GLU A 458 14.22 -14.07 14.20
CA GLU A 458 15.02 -14.29 15.39
C GLU A 458 14.14 -14.49 16.65
N VAL A 459 13.05 -13.74 16.78
CA VAL A 459 12.07 -13.92 17.86
C VAL A 459 11.34 -15.27 17.73
N GLU A 460 10.96 -15.67 16.50
CA GLU A 460 10.36 -17.00 16.29
C GLU A 460 11.33 -18.12 16.70
N GLN A 461 12.61 -18.01 16.36
CA GLN A 461 13.62 -18.97 16.78
C GLN A 461 13.80 -19.01 18.31
N MET A 462 13.75 -17.85 18.98
CA MET A 462 13.80 -17.79 20.46
C MET A 462 12.60 -18.48 21.10
N ILE A 463 11.41 -18.43 20.49
CA ILE A 463 10.15 -18.94 21.06
C ILE A 463 9.94 -20.41 20.70
N ILE A 464 10.18 -20.78 19.45
CA ILE A 464 9.85 -22.11 18.89
C ILE A 464 11.07 -23.03 18.83
N GLY A 465 12.29 -22.47 18.83
CA GLY A 465 13.54 -23.21 18.63
C GLY A 465 14.00 -23.20 17.17
N GLN A 466 15.24 -23.63 16.96
CA GLN A 466 15.78 -23.82 15.61
C GLN A 466 15.09 -25.02 14.94
N ARG A 467 14.71 -24.85 13.70
CA ARG A 467 14.19 -25.91 12.82
C ARG A 467 15.30 -26.60 12.08
#